data_f09dc66fff7494a92059261b64af7459
#
_entry.id   f09dc66fff7494a92059261b64af7459
#
_cell.length_a   1.000
_cell.length_b   1.000
_cell.length_c   1.000
_cell.angle_alpha   90.00
_cell.angle_beta   90.00
_cell.angle_gamma   90.00
#
_symmetry.space_group_name_H-M   'P 1'
#
loop_
_entity.id
_entity.type
_entity.pdbx_description
1 polymer ?
#
loop_
_entity_poly.entity_id
_entity_poly.type
_entity_poly.pdbx_seq_one_letter_code
_entity_poly.pdbx_strand_id
1 'polypeptide(L)'
;MSDDKNMNKENTSGCPMHAGGQDAQWHGAQMDFSESMSYGNYLALDRILTAQHPLSPNHNEMLFIVQHQTSELWMKLMLHEMHAVRANLQSGDLAPAFKMLARVARIMDQLVHAWDVLATMTPPEYTAIRPYLGASSGFQSFQYREIEFILGNKNAALLNVHTTAPENHKVLDAALRAPSVYDESIKLLARSGLPISAERLNADWTLPTTSDASVKAAWLEVYRDPSKHWALYELAEKLVDLETAFRFWRFRHVTTVERIIGFKTGTGGTAGVSYLRKMLDVVLFPELFALRTEL
;
A
#
# COMPACT_ATOMS: atom_id res chain seq x y z
N MET A 1 76.40 25.59 -7.99
CA MET A 1 75.86 25.38 -9.30
C MET A 1 75.01 24.15 -9.21
N SER A 2 73.81 24.38 -8.88
CA SER A 2 72.82 23.39 -8.47
C SER A 2 71.53 23.71 -9.21
N ASP A 3 71.10 22.79 -10.02
CA ASP A 3 69.82 22.87 -10.73
C ASP A 3 68.72 22.20 -9.87
N ASP A 4 67.81 23.04 -9.45
CA ASP A 4 66.56 22.62 -8.84
C ASP A 4 65.54 22.38 -9.95
N LYS A 5 65.09 21.10 -10.13
CA LYS A 5 63.92 20.73 -10.90
C LYS A 5 62.79 20.39 -9.96
N ASN A 6 61.92 21.37 -9.82
CA ASN A 6 60.65 21.24 -9.14
C ASN A 6 59.66 20.47 -10.09
N MET A 7 59.32 19.24 -9.74
CA MET A 7 58.34 18.44 -10.46
C MET A 7 56.96 18.57 -9.79
N ASN A 8 56.06 19.23 -10.52
CA ASN A 8 54.63 19.29 -10.26
C ASN A 8 54.02 17.88 -10.13
N LYS A 9 53.48 17.56 -8.97
CA LYS A 9 52.61 16.38 -8.80
C LYS A 9 51.20 16.78 -9.15
N GLU A 10 50.73 16.43 -10.31
CA GLU A 10 49.30 16.45 -10.66
C GLU A 10 48.54 15.44 -9.79
N ASN A 11 47.60 15.98 -9.06
CA ASN A 11 46.71 15.23 -8.18
C ASN A 11 45.52 14.74 -9.04
N THR A 12 45.65 13.55 -9.63
CA THR A 12 44.55 12.89 -10.34
C THR A 12 43.65 12.18 -9.31
N SER A 13 42.60 12.87 -8.85
CA SER A 13 41.52 12.25 -8.12
C SER A 13 40.67 11.39 -9.08
N GLY A 14 41.10 10.16 -9.32
CA GLY A 14 40.34 9.17 -10.06
C GLY A 14 39.15 8.69 -9.23
N CYS A 15 38.00 8.53 -9.87
CA CYS A 15 36.83 7.91 -9.30
C CYS A 15 37.19 6.53 -8.73
N PRO A 16 36.78 6.15 -7.50
CA PRO A 16 37.13 4.88 -6.88
C PRO A 16 36.78 3.62 -7.67
N MET A 17 35.96 3.72 -8.69
CA MET A 17 35.52 2.58 -9.52
C MET A 17 36.52 2.16 -10.61
N HIS A 18 37.66 2.83 -10.77
CA HIS A 18 38.63 2.57 -11.85
C HIS A 18 40.03 2.18 -11.38
N ALA A 19 40.22 1.88 -10.11
CA ALA A 19 41.48 1.32 -9.62
C ALA A 19 41.54 -0.18 -9.85
N GLY A 20 41.85 -0.59 -11.10
CA GLY A 20 42.27 -1.95 -11.42
C GLY A 20 43.66 -2.23 -10.91
N GLY A 21 43.80 -2.82 -9.74
CA GLY A 21 45.04 -3.25 -9.12
C GLY A 21 44.77 -4.33 -8.09
N GLN A 22 45.61 -5.31 -7.98
CA GLN A 22 45.47 -6.58 -7.29
C GLN A 22 45.25 -6.55 -5.76
N ASP A 23 44.89 -5.43 -5.13
CA ASP A 23 44.61 -5.33 -3.71
C ASP A 23 43.37 -4.45 -3.46
N ALA A 24 42.29 -4.71 -4.15
CA ALA A 24 40.99 -4.18 -3.75
C ALA A 24 40.48 -4.93 -2.51
N GLN A 25 41.13 -4.73 -1.37
CA GLN A 25 40.50 -4.90 -0.08
C GLN A 25 39.37 -3.88 -0.05
N TRP A 26 38.13 -4.33 -0.33
CA TRP A 26 36.91 -3.50 -0.35
C TRP A 26 36.63 -2.95 1.05
N HIS A 27 37.57 -2.15 1.59
CA HIS A 27 37.47 -1.49 2.91
C HIS A 27 37.07 -2.44 4.05
N GLY A 28 37.51 -3.68 4.02
CA GLY A 28 37.18 -4.70 5.01
C GLY A 28 35.86 -5.42 4.79
N ALA A 29 35.24 -5.28 3.60
CA ALA A 29 34.03 -6.04 3.25
C ALA A 29 34.33 -7.54 3.23
N GLN A 30 33.44 -8.34 3.81
CA GLN A 30 33.47 -9.78 3.72
C GLN A 30 33.23 -10.21 2.28
N MET A 31 34.12 -11.04 1.70
CA MET A 31 34.04 -11.51 0.32
C MET A 31 33.67 -13.00 0.23
N ASP A 32 33.82 -13.76 1.31
CA ASP A 32 33.41 -15.16 1.39
C ASP A 32 32.23 -15.30 2.35
N PHE A 33 31.14 -15.86 1.84
CA PHE A 33 29.87 -16.12 2.54
C PHE A 33 29.54 -17.62 2.60
N SER A 34 30.50 -18.53 2.30
CA SER A 34 30.26 -19.97 2.22
C SER A 34 29.76 -20.57 3.53
N GLU A 35 30.16 -20.04 4.68
CA GLU A 35 29.77 -20.50 6.02
C GLU A 35 28.76 -19.54 6.72
N SER A 36 28.22 -18.56 6.01
CA SER A 36 27.32 -17.56 6.59
C SER A 36 26.09 -17.35 5.72
N MET A 37 25.02 -16.77 6.33
CA MET A 37 23.81 -16.43 5.58
C MET A 37 24.12 -15.35 4.54
N SER A 38 23.92 -15.67 3.26
CA SER A 38 24.07 -14.72 2.18
C SER A 38 22.81 -13.83 2.03
N TYR A 39 22.98 -12.67 1.38
CA TYR A 39 21.88 -11.76 1.04
C TYR A 39 20.76 -12.46 0.23
N GLY A 40 21.13 -13.28 -0.74
CA GLY A 40 20.18 -14.02 -1.57
C GLY A 40 19.39 -15.04 -0.77
N ASN A 41 20.05 -15.77 0.13
CA ASN A 41 19.40 -16.78 0.99
C ASN A 41 18.45 -16.11 2.01
N TYR A 42 18.87 -15.02 2.65
CA TYR A 42 18.01 -14.30 3.59
C TYR A 42 16.73 -13.79 2.96
N LEU A 43 16.83 -13.24 1.76
CA LEU A 43 15.69 -12.69 1.03
C LEU A 43 14.95 -13.74 0.18
N ALA A 44 15.42 -14.98 0.11
CA ALA A 44 14.89 -16.02 -0.79
C ALA A 44 14.79 -15.53 -2.24
N LEU A 45 15.83 -14.83 -2.73
CA LEU A 45 15.81 -14.18 -4.05
C LEU A 45 15.67 -15.19 -5.18
N ASP A 46 16.18 -16.39 -5.03
CA ASP A 46 15.99 -17.51 -5.95
C ASP A 46 14.52 -17.78 -6.24
N ARG A 47 13.65 -17.67 -5.22
CA ARG A 47 12.20 -17.88 -5.37
C ARG A 47 11.48 -16.66 -5.96
N ILE A 48 11.89 -15.46 -5.56
CA ILE A 48 11.24 -14.22 -5.98
C ILE A 48 11.60 -13.89 -7.44
N LEU A 49 12.88 -14.00 -7.80
CA LEU A 49 13.37 -13.62 -9.12
C LEU A 49 13.14 -14.69 -10.20
N THR A 50 12.69 -15.87 -9.84
CA THR A 50 12.28 -16.92 -10.78
C THR A 50 10.76 -17.15 -10.84
N ALA A 51 9.98 -16.29 -10.17
CA ALA A 51 8.53 -16.40 -10.13
C ALA A 51 7.80 -15.73 -11.33
N GLN A 52 8.55 -15.23 -12.32
CA GLN A 52 8.01 -14.60 -13.51
C GLN A 52 7.94 -15.59 -14.67
N HIS A 53 6.73 -15.96 -15.07
CA HIS A 53 6.49 -16.93 -16.14
C HIS A 53 5.60 -16.32 -17.23
N PRO A 54 6.17 -15.54 -18.20
CA PRO A 54 5.42 -15.01 -19.32
C PRO A 54 4.77 -16.12 -20.14
N LEU A 55 3.51 -15.94 -20.51
CA LEU A 55 2.73 -16.88 -21.32
C LEU A 55 2.73 -16.50 -22.81
N SER A 56 2.96 -15.23 -23.11
CA SER A 56 3.04 -14.73 -24.49
C SER A 56 4.50 -14.56 -24.95
N PRO A 57 4.73 -14.48 -26.25
CA PRO A 57 6.07 -14.14 -26.79
C PRO A 57 6.38 -12.64 -26.68
N ASN A 58 5.50 -11.83 -26.08
CA ASN A 58 5.65 -10.38 -26.03
C ASN A 58 6.58 -9.95 -24.90
N HIS A 59 7.62 -9.16 -25.24
CA HIS A 59 8.60 -8.64 -24.28
C HIS A 59 7.96 -7.90 -23.10
N ASN A 60 6.88 -7.17 -23.35
CA ASN A 60 6.24 -6.30 -22.33
C ASN A 60 5.40 -7.06 -21.30
N GLU A 61 5.18 -8.38 -21.47
CA GLU A 61 4.50 -9.18 -20.46
C GLU A 61 5.31 -9.26 -19.16
N MET A 62 6.63 -9.23 -19.22
CA MET A 62 7.50 -9.18 -18.05
C MET A 62 7.22 -7.91 -17.22
N LEU A 63 7.08 -6.74 -17.86
CA LEU A 63 6.68 -5.51 -17.18
C LEU A 63 5.34 -5.68 -16.44
N PHE A 64 4.35 -6.27 -17.10
CA PHE A 64 3.03 -6.50 -16.53
C PHE A 64 3.09 -7.40 -15.28
N ILE A 65 3.83 -8.52 -15.37
CA ILE A 65 3.98 -9.48 -14.27
C ILE A 65 4.72 -8.83 -13.10
N VAL A 66 5.90 -8.27 -13.31
CA VAL A 66 6.73 -7.69 -12.25
C VAL A 66 6.01 -6.55 -11.55
N GLN A 67 5.32 -5.69 -12.31
CA GLN A 67 4.53 -4.59 -11.75
C GLN A 67 3.44 -5.07 -10.77
N HIS A 68 2.73 -6.14 -11.11
CA HIS A 68 1.70 -6.69 -10.23
C HIS A 68 2.31 -7.43 -9.03
N GLN A 69 3.38 -8.19 -9.23
CA GLN A 69 4.08 -8.87 -8.14
C GLN A 69 4.66 -7.89 -7.12
N THR A 70 5.28 -6.80 -7.56
CA THR A 70 5.80 -5.77 -6.65
C THR A 70 4.68 -5.06 -5.89
N SER A 71 3.54 -4.81 -6.54
CA SER A 71 2.35 -4.25 -5.87
C SER A 71 1.82 -5.20 -4.79
N GLU A 72 1.74 -6.50 -5.07
CA GLU A 72 1.31 -7.50 -4.08
C GLU A 72 2.30 -7.61 -2.91
N LEU A 73 3.61 -7.47 -3.13
CA LEU A 73 4.62 -7.44 -2.05
C LEU A 73 4.47 -6.18 -1.18
N TRP A 74 4.20 -5.02 -1.76
CA TRP A 74 3.91 -3.81 -0.99
C TRP A 74 2.60 -3.91 -0.22
N MET A 75 1.55 -4.51 -0.79
CA MET A 75 0.30 -4.76 -0.09
C MET A 75 0.47 -5.74 1.07
N LYS A 76 1.33 -6.75 0.94
CA LYS A 76 1.69 -7.66 2.03
C LYS A 76 2.30 -6.93 3.21
N LEU A 77 3.27 -6.02 2.95
CA LEU A 77 3.87 -5.21 4.00
C LEU A 77 2.84 -4.24 4.61
N MET A 78 2.00 -3.63 3.79
CA MET A 78 0.92 -2.76 4.25
C MET A 78 -0.03 -3.48 5.21
N LEU A 79 -0.48 -4.69 4.88
CA LEU A 79 -1.34 -5.52 5.73
C LEU A 79 -0.67 -5.86 7.05
N HIS A 80 0.62 -6.24 7.02
CA HIS A 80 1.40 -6.49 8.24
C HIS A 80 1.38 -5.29 9.19
N GLU A 81 1.63 -4.09 8.68
CA GLU A 81 1.58 -2.85 9.48
C GLU A 81 0.15 -2.52 9.95
N MET A 82 -0.85 -2.66 9.07
CA MET A 82 -2.24 -2.33 9.40
C MET A 82 -2.85 -3.25 10.47
N HIS A 83 -2.51 -4.53 10.48
CA HIS A 83 -2.88 -5.43 11.58
C HIS A 83 -2.29 -4.98 12.91
N ALA A 84 -1.03 -4.56 12.90
CA ALA A 84 -0.38 -4.04 14.10
C ALA A 84 -0.95 -2.67 14.52
N VAL A 85 -1.29 -1.79 13.58
CA VAL A 85 -2.01 -0.53 13.87
C VAL A 85 -3.31 -0.83 14.59
N ARG A 86 -4.14 -1.75 14.07
CA ARG A 86 -5.42 -2.12 14.70
C ARG A 86 -5.23 -2.64 16.12
N ALA A 87 -4.24 -3.51 16.36
CA ALA A 87 -3.94 -4.02 17.69
C ALA A 87 -3.50 -2.92 18.67
N ASN A 88 -2.66 -1.98 18.21
CA ASN A 88 -2.22 -0.84 19.02
C ASN A 88 -3.37 0.15 19.32
N LEU A 89 -4.29 0.36 18.39
CA LEU A 89 -5.50 1.15 18.66
C LEU A 89 -6.37 0.48 19.72
N GLN A 90 -6.51 -0.85 19.68
CA GLN A 90 -7.25 -1.62 20.69
C GLN A 90 -6.64 -1.49 22.09
N SER A 91 -5.33 -1.53 22.22
CA SER A 91 -4.62 -1.37 23.49
C SER A 91 -4.50 0.09 23.94
N GLY A 92 -4.69 1.06 23.05
CA GLY A 92 -4.50 2.49 23.32
C GLY A 92 -3.04 2.95 23.21
N ASP A 93 -2.14 2.10 22.68
CA ASP A 93 -0.74 2.47 22.47
C ASP A 93 -0.58 3.17 21.11
N LEU A 94 -0.68 4.49 21.11
CA LEU A 94 -0.72 5.28 19.88
C LEU A 94 0.66 5.54 19.27
N ALA A 95 1.73 5.60 20.08
CA ALA A 95 3.06 5.95 19.55
C ALA A 95 3.58 4.95 18.52
N PRO A 96 3.52 3.60 18.74
CA PRO A 96 3.83 2.63 17.69
C PRO A 96 2.85 2.71 16.50
N ALA A 97 1.54 2.92 16.76
CA ALA A 97 0.54 3.03 15.70
C ALA A 97 0.86 4.17 14.73
N PHE A 98 1.25 5.34 15.21
CA PHE A 98 1.64 6.49 14.39
C PHE A 98 2.86 6.19 13.50
N LYS A 99 3.86 5.51 14.04
CA LYS A 99 5.03 5.08 13.27
C LYS A 99 4.65 4.11 12.15
N MET A 100 3.75 3.17 12.44
CA MET A 100 3.26 2.20 11.46
C MET A 100 2.40 2.89 10.39
N LEU A 101 1.49 3.79 10.76
CA LEU A 101 0.70 4.58 9.81
C LEU A 101 1.58 5.44 8.90
N ALA A 102 2.65 6.06 9.45
CA ALA A 102 3.61 6.79 8.65
C ALA A 102 4.34 5.89 7.63
N ARG A 103 4.64 4.62 8.00
CA ARG A 103 5.19 3.63 7.08
C ARG A 103 4.19 3.23 6.00
N VAL A 104 2.93 3.00 6.38
CA VAL A 104 1.85 2.69 5.43
C VAL A 104 1.69 3.82 4.40
N ALA A 105 1.78 5.09 4.82
CA ALA A 105 1.77 6.22 3.89
C ALA A 105 2.92 6.13 2.86
N ARG A 106 4.15 5.76 3.28
CA ARG A 106 5.28 5.57 2.36
C ARG A 106 5.11 4.35 1.44
N ILE A 107 4.47 3.29 1.92
CA ILE A 107 4.09 2.14 1.06
C ILE A 107 3.08 2.58 0.01
N MET A 108 2.09 3.38 0.39
CA MET A 108 1.12 3.94 -0.57
C MET A 108 1.79 4.82 -1.64
N ASP A 109 2.81 5.61 -1.29
CA ASP A 109 3.60 6.36 -2.26
C ASP A 109 4.22 5.42 -3.31
N GLN A 110 4.76 4.26 -2.90
CA GLN A 110 5.32 3.27 -3.84
C GLN A 110 4.22 2.68 -4.74
N LEU A 111 3.06 2.34 -4.18
CA LEU A 111 1.91 1.83 -4.94
C LEU A 111 1.38 2.86 -5.94
N VAL A 112 1.42 4.16 -5.60
CA VAL A 112 1.05 5.26 -6.51
C VAL A 112 2.06 5.40 -7.64
N HIS A 113 3.38 5.44 -7.32
CA HIS A 113 4.44 5.56 -8.33
C HIS A 113 4.54 4.33 -9.24
N ALA A 114 4.16 3.16 -8.74
CA ALA A 114 4.12 1.94 -9.52
C ALA A 114 3.26 2.07 -10.79
N TRP A 115 2.21 2.89 -10.76
CA TRP A 115 1.40 3.20 -11.94
C TRP A 115 2.16 3.95 -13.03
N ASP A 116 3.19 4.74 -12.69
CA ASP A 116 4.01 5.45 -13.68
C ASP A 116 4.78 4.48 -14.55
N VAL A 117 5.29 3.40 -13.96
CA VAL A 117 5.98 2.34 -14.70
C VAL A 117 5.01 1.58 -15.60
N LEU A 118 3.84 1.16 -15.07
CA LEU A 118 2.83 0.45 -15.88
C LEU A 118 2.26 1.33 -17.01
N ALA A 119 2.12 2.64 -16.78
CA ALA A 119 1.60 3.59 -17.78
C ALA A 119 2.54 3.78 -18.99
N THR A 120 3.76 3.25 -18.95
CA THR A 120 4.64 3.19 -20.14
C THR A 120 4.17 2.16 -21.16
N MET A 121 3.37 1.17 -20.73
CA MET A 121 2.76 0.20 -21.66
C MET A 121 1.74 0.87 -22.55
N THR A 122 1.85 0.63 -23.85
CA THR A 122 0.94 1.17 -24.86
C THR A 122 -0.27 0.26 -25.13
N PRO A 123 -1.37 0.77 -25.69
CA PRO A 123 -2.52 -0.07 -26.05
C PRO A 123 -2.21 -1.25 -26.99
N PRO A 124 -1.37 -1.14 -28.04
CA PRO A 124 -0.96 -2.29 -28.84
C PRO A 124 -0.21 -3.36 -28.03
N GLU A 125 0.71 -2.97 -27.14
CA GLU A 125 1.48 -3.89 -26.30
C GLU A 125 0.56 -4.66 -25.34
N TYR A 126 -0.35 -3.97 -24.66
CA TYR A 126 -1.35 -4.63 -23.83
C TYR A 126 -2.28 -5.54 -24.64
N THR A 127 -2.71 -5.11 -25.83
CA THR A 127 -3.56 -5.93 -26.70
C THR A 127 -2.89 -7.22 -27.12
N ALA A 128 -1.56 -7.21 -27.30
CA ALA A 128 -0.80 -8.40 -27.65
C ALA A 128 -0.70 -9.44 -26.50
N ILE A 129 -0.69 -9.00 -25.24
CA ILE A 129 -0.64 -9.91 -24.08
C ILE A 129 -2.02 -10.32 -23.58
N ARG A 130 -3.04 -9.51 -23.81
CA ARG A 130 -4.41 -9.70 -23.28
C ARG A 130 -4.99 -11.10 -23.52
N PRO A 131 -4.88 -11.73 -24.71
CA PRO A 131 -5.42 -13.08 -24.97
C PRO A 131 -4.85 -14.15 -24.04
N TYR A 132 -3.65 -13.96 -23.53
CA TYR A 132 -2.95 -14.90 -22.66
C TYR A 132 -3.35 -14.75 -21.18
N LEU A 133 -3.96 -13.63 -20.79
CA LEU A 133 -4.37 -13.38 -19.41
C LEU A 133 -5.62 -14.18 -19.01
N GLY A 134 -6.42 -14.65 -19.95
CA GLY A 134 -7.67 -15.34 -19.68
C GLY A 134 -8.62 -14.48 -18.83
N ALA A 135 -9.11 -15.04 -17.72
CA ALA A 135 -9.94 -14.34 -16.74
C ALA A 135 -9.14 -13.69 -15.59
N SER A 136 -7.81 -13.72 -15.67
CA SER A 136 -6.92 -13.13 -14.66
C SER A 136 -7.12 -11.62 -14.54
N SER A 137 -7.35 -11.12 -13.33
CA SER A 137 -7.70 -9.72 -13.08
C SER A 137 -7.26 -9.30 -11.68
N GLY A 138 -6.79 -8.07 -11.53
CA GLY A 138 -6.52 -7.45 -10.23
C GLY A 138 -7.74 -7.40 -9.29
N PHE A 139 -8.97 -7.54 -9.84
CA PHE A 139 -10.19 -7.71 -9.05
C PHE A 139 -10.14 -8.95 -8.12
N GLN A 140 -9.31 -9.93 -8.47
CA GLN A 140 -9.10 -11.18 -7.71
C GLN A 140 -7.98 -11.06 -6.65
N SER A 141 -7.34 -9.90 -6.48
CA SER A 141 -6.35 -9.73 -5.41
C SER A 141 -7.01 -9.83 -4.04
N PHE A 142 -6.69 -10.89 -3.28
CA PHE A 142 -7.21 -11.05 -1.93
C PHE A 142 -6.57 -10.05 -0.97
N GLN A 143 -5.29 -9.68 -1.16
CA GLN A 143 -4.62 -8.69 -0.32
C GLN A 143 -5.24 -7.30 -0.48
N TYR A 144 -5.54 -6.88 -1.72
CA TYR A 144 -6.28 -5.64 -1.94
C TYR A 144 -7.65 -5.66 -1.24
N ARG A 145 -8.36 -6.78 -1.32
CA ARG A 145 -9.65 -6.96 -0.65
C ARG A 145 -9.52 -6.90 0.87
N GLU A 146 -8.51 -7.53 1.44
CA GLU A 146 -8.23 -7.47 2.87
C GLU A 146 -7.91 -6.03 3.33
N ILE A 147 -7.14 -5.28 2.53
CA ILE A 147 -6.88 -3.85 2.78
C ILE A 147 -8.18 -3.05 2.82
N GLU A 148 -9.09 -3.27 1.87
CA GLU A 148 -10.39 -2.60 1.89
C GLU A 148 -11.19 -2.94 3.16
N PHE A 149 -11.23 -4.21 3.57
CA PHE A 149 -11.97 -4.63 4.75
C PHE A 149 -11.36 -4.06 6.05
N ILE A 150 -10.04 -4.08 6.18
CA ILE A 150 -9.36 -3.51 7.35
C ILE A 150 -9.52 -1.99 7.46
N LEU A 151 -9.77 -1.31 6.33
CA LEU A 151 -10.06 0.12 6.25
C LEU A 151 -11.56 0.45 6.39
N GLY A 152 -12.45 -0.54 6.50
CA GLY A 152 -13.89 -0.35 6.70
C GLY A 152 -14.73 -0.35 5.42
N ASN A 153 -14.14 -0.47 4.23
CA ASN A 153 -14.89 -0.65 2.97
C ASN A 153 -15.28 -2.12 2.77
N LYS A 154 -16.27 -2.59 3.52
CA LYS A 154 -16.65 -3.99 3.61
C LYS A 154 -17.80 -4.33 2.67
N ASN A 155 -17.70 -5.51 2.02
CA ASN A 155 -18.74 -6.06 1.17
C ASN A 155 -18.64 -7.61 1.16
N ALA A 156 -19.54 -8.27 1.87
CA ALA A 156 -19.55 -9.72 2.00
C ALA A 156 -19.67 -10.46 0.65
N ALA A 157 -20.35 -9.87 -0.36
CA ALA A 157 -20.48 -10.49 -1.67
C ALA A 157 -19.14 -10.72 -2.37
N LEU A 158 -18.10 -9.96 -2.00
CA LEU A 158 -16.76 -10.08 -2.59
C LEU A 158 -15.97 -11.30 -2.09
N LEU A 159 -16.43 -11.98 -1.02
CA LEU A 159 -15.90 -13.28 -0.61
C LEU A 159 -16.10 -14.34 -1.70
N ASN A 160 -17.18 -14.25 -2.49
CA ASN A 160 -17.49 -15.20 -3.55
C ASN A 160 -16.40 -15.29 -4.62
N VAL A 161 -15.59 -14.24 -4.79
CA VAL A 161 -14.46 -14.24 -5.73
C VAL A 161 -13.38 -15.26 -5.32
N HIS A 162 -13.32 -15.61 -4.04
CA HIS A 162 -12.25 -16.42 -3.44
C HIS A 162 -12.72 -17.83 -3.01
N THR A 163 -13.89 -18.30 -3.44
CA THR A 163 -14.44 -19.62 -3.07
C THR A 163 -13.57 -20.79 -3.52
N THR A 164 -12.78 -20.60 -4.59
CA THR A 164 -11.84 -21.62 -5.09
C THR A 164 -10.48 -21.61 -4.39
N ALA A 165 -10.24 -20.65 -3.49
CA ALA A 165 -9.01 -20.48 -2.71
C ALA A 165 -9.35 -20.46 -1.20
N PRO A 166 -9.56 -21.62 -0.52
CA PRO A 166 -10.10 -21.68 0.83
C PRO A 166 -9.31 -20.88 1.87
N GLU A 167 -7.97 -20.87 1.78
CA GLU A 167 -7.14 -20.12 2.72
C GLU A 167 -7.33 -18.59 2.56
N ASN A 168 -7.37 -18.09 1.33
CA ASN A 168 -7.64 -16.68 1.07
C ASN A 168 -9.06 -16.30 1.53
N HIS A 169 -10.04 -17.16 1.26
CA HIS A 169 -11.42 -16.96 1.71
C HIS A 169 -11.50 -16.86 3.24
N LYS A 170 -10.81 -17.74 3.96
CA LYS A 170 -10.76 -17.74 5.43
C LYS A 170 -10.17 -16.43 5.99
N VAL A 171 -9.05 -15.96 5.41
CA VAL A 171 -8.44 -14.69 5.80
C VAL A 171 -9.40 -13.53 5.59
N LEU A 172 -10.06 -13.49 4.44
CA LEU A 172 -11.01 -12.42 4.11
C LEU A 172 -12.28 -12.47 4.96
N ASP A 173 -12.83 -13.66 5.27
CA ASP A 173 -13.99 -13.77 6.18
C ASP A 173 -13.63 -13.28 7.58
N ALA A 174 -12.45 -13.61 8.08
CA ALA A 174 -11.96 -13.09 9.36
C ALA A 174 -11.81 -11.55 9.34
N ALA A 175 -11.25 -10.97 8.26
CA ALA A 175 -11.13 -9.53 8.11
C ALA A 175 -12.48 -8.83 7.96
N LEU A 176 -13.44 -9.46 7.27
CA LEU A 176 -14.81 -8.95 7.13
C LEU A 176 -15.49 -8.80 8.50
N ARG A 177 -15.36 -9.81 9.36
CA ARG A 177 -16.04 -9.86 10.67
C ARG A 177 -15.32 -9.08 11.77
N ALA A 178 -14.05 -8.76 11.60
CA ALA A 178 -13.29 -7.98 12.58
C ALA A 178 -13.60 -6.50 12.47
N PRO A 179 -13.54 -5.72 13.57
CA PRO A 179 -13.57 -4.27 13.49
C PRO A 179 -12.48 -3.72 12.57
N SER A 180 -12.79 -2.69 11.80
CA SER A 180 -11.81 -1.98 10.97
C SER A 180 -10.89 -1.11 11.85
N VAL A 181 -9.84 -0.56 11.22
CA VAL A 181 -8.99 0.45 11.87
C VAL A 181 -9.80 1.68 12.28
N TYR A 182 -10.79 2.07 11.47
CA TYR A 182 -11.65 3.21 11.81
C TYR A 182 -12.62 2.86 12.96
N ASP A 183 -13.19 1.66 13.01
CA ASP A 183 -14.00 1.21 14.13
C ASP A 183 -13.20 1.23 15.44
N GLU A 184 -11.95 0.79 15.43
CA GLU A 184 -11.08 0.85 16.61
C GLU A 184 -10.72 2.29 16.98
N SER A 185 -10.56 3.18 16.01
CA SER A 185 -10.38 4.62 16.26
C SER A 185 -11.60 5.23 16.94
N ILE A 186 -12.81 4.88 16.51
CA ILE A 186 -14.06 5.32 17.12
C ILE A 186 -14.22 4.80 18.56
N LYS A 187 -13.90 3.52 18.78
CA LYS A 187 -13.87 2.95 20.14
C LYS A 187 -12.83 3.65 21.03
N LEU A 188 -11.71 4.08 20.45
CA LEU A 188 -10.70 4.85 21.17
C LEU A 188 -11.22 6.23 21.57
N LEU A 189 -11.98 6.94 20.71
CA LEU A 189 -12.65 8.18 21.07
C LEU A 189 -13.55 7.98 22.32
N ALA A 190 -14.38 6.93 22.30
CA ALA A 190 -15.25 6.62 23.44
C ALA A 190 -14.45 6.35 24.72
N ARG A 191 -13.38 5.55 24.64
CA ARG A 191 -12.49 5.27 25.79
C ARG A 191 -11.77 6.52 26.31
N SER A 192 -11.58 7.52 25.45
CA SER A 192 -10.99 8.83 25.79
C SER A 192 -12.01 9.81 26.37
N GLY A 193 -13.24 9.37 26.63
CA GLY A 193 -14.28 10.17 27.26
C GLY A 193 -15.15 11.00 26.30
N LEU A 194 -14.96 10.85 25.00
CA LEU A 194 -15.81 11.52 24.01
C LEU A 194 -17.12 10.75 23.80
N PRO A 195 -18.29 11.43 23.70
CA PRO A 195 -19.58 10.77 23.63
C PRO A 195 -19.80 10.14 22.24
N ILE A 196 -19.73 8.81 22.17
CA ILE A 196 -20.11 8.03 21.00
C ILE A 196 -21.41 7.27 21.30
N SER A 197 -22.32 7.22 20.33
CA SER A 197 -23.60 6.52 20.49
C SER A 197 -23.41 5.02 20.73
N ALA A 198 -24.27 4.43 21.57
CA ALA A 198 -24.25 2.99 21.82
C ALA A 198 -24.54 2.18 20.54
N GLU A 199 -25.37 2.71 19.65
CA GLU A 199 -25.67 2.11 18.36
C GLU A 199 -24.40 2.00 17.51
N ARG A 200 -23.58 3.07 17.42
CA ARG A 200 -22.33 3.06 16.65
C ARG A 200 -21.28 2.13 17.27
N LEU A 201 -21.20 2.06 18.59
CA LEU A 201 -20.26 1.17 19.29
C LEU A 201 -20.60 -0.31 19.13
N ASN A 202 -21.87 -0.64 18.88
CA ASN A 202 -22.37 -2.01 18.66
C ASN A 202 -22.76 -2.27 17.19
N ALA A 203 -22.22 -1.50 16.25
CA ALA A 203 -22.51 -1.66 14.84
C ALA A 203 -22.12 -3.05 14.31
N ASP A 204 -22.77 -3.51 13.26
CA ASP A 204 -22.40 -4.73 12.54
C ASP A 204 -21.11 -4.50 11.74
N TRP A 205 -20.02 -5.12 12.19
CA TRP A 205 -18.70 -4.97 11.56
C TRP A 205 -18.59 -5.59 10.17
N THR A 206 -19.59 -6.33 9.70
CA THR A 206 -19.61 -6.90 8.35
C THR A 206 -20.11 -5.92 7.30
N LEU A 207 -20.67 -4.80 7.72
CA LEU A 207 -21.17 -3.74 6.86
C LEU A 207 -20.10 -2.65 6.60
N PRO A 208 -20.19 -1.93 5.48
CA PRO A 208 -19.30 -0.80 5.24
C PRO A 208 -19.51 0.31 6.26
N THR A 209 -18.44 1.04 6.59
CA THR A 209 -18.52 2.20 7.46
C THR A 209 -19.43 3.26 6.84
N THR A 210 -20.38 3.74 7.64
CA THR A 210 -21.28 4.85 7.31
C THR A 210 -21.07 6.01 8.27
N SER A 211 -21.39 7.22 7.83
CA SER A 211 -21.26 8.42 8.67
C SER A 211 -22.21 8.38 9.87
N ASP A 212 -21.70 8.75 11.05
CA ASP A 212 -22.44 8.82 12.31
C ASP A 212 -22.29 10.21 12.95
N ALA A 213 -23.40 10.79 13.40
CA ALA A 213 -23.42 12.15 13.95
C ALA A 213 -22.61 12.27 15.25
N SER A 214 -22.62 11.24 16.12
CA SER A 214 -21.86 11.25 17.37
C SER A 214 -20.36 11.18 17.12
N VAL A 215 -19.93 10.39 16.13
CA VAL A 215 -18.53 10.29 15.69
C VAL A 215 -18.06 11.62 15.10
N LYS A 216 -18.90 12.26 14.26
CA LYS A 216 -18.57 13.58 13.71
C LYS A 216 -18.41 14.63 14.83
N ALA A 217 -19.33 14.66 15.79
CA ALA A 217 -19.26 15.57 16.93
C ALA A 217 -18.00 15.34 17.77
N ALA A 218 -17.65 14.09 18.03
CA ALA A 218 -16.44 13.73 18.78
C ALA A 218 -15.15 14.19 18.06
N TRP A 219 -15.03 13.92 16.78
CA TRP A 219 -13.89 14.43 15.99
C TRP A 219 -13.87 15.95 15.91
N LEU A 220 -15.03 16.60 15.82
CA LEU A 220 -15.10 18.06 15.82
C LEU A 220 -14.60 18.66 17.15
N GLU A 221 -14.90 18.02 18.30
CA GLU A 221 -14.33 18.41 19.59
C GLU A 221 -12.81 18.30 19.59
N VAL A 222 -12.27 17.19 19.06
CA VAL A 222 -10.81 16.99 18.92
C VAL A 222 -10.17 18.08 18.09
N TYR A 223 -10.78 18.45 16.95
CA TYR A 223 -10.23 19.49 16.06
C TYR A 223 -10.37 20.91 16.61
N ARG A 224 -11.36 21.19 17.47
CA ARG A 224 -11.54 22.50 18.11
C ARG A 224 -10.56 22.76 19.26
N ASP A 225 -10.07 21.70 19.91
CA ASP A 225 -9.05 21.80 20.95
C ASP A 225 -7.96 20.73 20.76
N PRO A 226 -7.08 20.89 19.75
CA PRO A 226 -5.99 19.95 19.50
C PRO A 226 -5.02 19.85 20.69
N SER A 227 -4.86 20.92 21.48
CA SER A 227 -3.93 20.92 22.62
C SER A 227 -4.39 19.96 23.71
N LYS A 228 -5.69 19.90 23.97
CA LYS A 228 -6.32 18.96 24.91
C LYS A 228 -6.30 17.52 24.41
N HIS A 229 -6.45 17.33 23.11
CA HIS A 229 -6.66 16.02 22.48
C HIS A 229 -5.54 15.64 21.50
N TRP A 230 -4.28 16.07 21.76
CA TRP A 230 -3.18 15.98 20.79
C TRP A 230 -3.04 14.62 20.13
N ALA A 231 -3.05 13.52 20.89
CA ALA A 231 -2.87 12.18 20.35
C ALA A 231 -4.04 11.74 19.44
N LEU A 232 -5.27 12.14 19.75
CA LEU A 232 -6.45 11.87 18.91
C LEU A 232 -6.43 12.73 17.65
N TYR A 233 -5.99 13.99 17.77
CA TYR A 233 -5.80 14.88 16.64
C TYR A 233 -4.72 14.32 15.67
N GLU A 234 -3.58 13.87 16.19
CA GLU A 234 -2.56 13.24 15.38
C GLU A 234 -3.07 11.96 14.71
N LEU A 235 -3.87 11.13 15.41
CA LEU A 235 -4.51 9.97 14.81
C LEU A 235 -5.44 10.38 13.65
N ALA A 236 -6.29 11.39 13.86
CA ALA A 236 -7.18 11.88 12.82
C ALA A 236 -6.43 12.32 11.56
N GLU A 237 -5.36 13.09 11.71
CA GLU A 237 -4.55 13.54 10.58
C GLU A 237 -3.83 12.38 9.87
N LYS A 238 -3.35 11.36 10.60
CA LYS A 238 -2.80 10.13 9.99
C LYS A 238 -3.84 9.35 9.18
N LEU A 239 -5.09 9.29 9.65
CA LEU A 239 -6.18 8.66 8.90
C LEU A 239 -6.53 9.47 7.64
N VAL A 240 -6.53 10.78 7.72
CA VAL A 240 -6.75 11.67 6.56
C VAL A 240 -5.64 11.53 5.53
N ASP A 241 -4.38 11.48 5.96
CA ASP A 241 -3.22 11.22 5.08
C ASP A 241 -3.39 9.89 4.35
N LEU A 242 -3.78 8.83 5.09
CA LEU A 242 -4.00 7.51 4.53
C LEU A 242 -5.12 7.49 3.49
N GLU A 243 -6.27 8.09 3.81
CA GLU A 243 -7.38 8.18 2.85
C GLU A 243 -6.99 8.99 1.61
N THR A 244 -6.28 10.08 1.79
CA THR A 244 -5.79 10.92 0.68
C THR A 244 -4.87 10.11 -0.25
N ALA A 245 -3.91 9.37 0.31
CA ALA A 245 -3.03 8.49 -0.46
C ALA A 245 -3.81 7.38 -1.19
N PHE A 246 -4.84 6.82 -0.55
CA PHE A 246 -5.70 5.80 -1.16
C PHE A 246 -6.53 6.35 -2.32
N ARG A 247 -7.05 7.58 -2.21
CA ARG A 247 -7.75 8.28 -3.30
C ARG A 247 -6.82 8.55 -4.48
N PHE A 248 -5.58 8.97 -4.23
CA PHE A 248 -4.58 9.15 -5.29
C PHE A 248 -4.27 7.82 -5.98
N TRP A 249 -4.10 6.74 -5.23
CA TRP A 249 -3.87 5.42 -5.81
C TRP A 249 -5.03 4.98 -6.73
N ARG A 250 -6.29 5.13 -6.27
CA ARG A 250 -7.48 4.83 -7.08
C ARG A 250 -7.56 5.69 -8.33
N PHE A 251 -7.27 6.99 -8.21
CA PHE A 251 -7.25 7.90 -9.35
C PHE A 251 -6.20 7.49 -10.39
N ARG A 252 -4.97 7.19 -9.95
CA ARG A 252 -3.91 6.70 -10.82
C ARG A 252 -4.29 5.37 -11.49
N HIS A 253 -4.95 4.47 -10.78
CA HIS A 253 -5.47 3.24 -11.33
C HIS A 253 -6.45 3.51 -12.47
N VAL A 254 -7.49 4.30 -12.23
CA VAL A 254 -8.49 4.65 -13.26
C VAL A 254 -7.83 5.24 -14.50
N THR A 255 -6.98 6.25 -14.33
CA THR A 255 -6.34 6.96 -15.45
C THR A 255 -5.38 6.06 -16.23
N THR A 256 -4.67 5.15 -15.57
CA THR A 256 -3.78 4.18 -16.22
C THR A 256 -4.57 3.15 -17.02
N VAL A 257 -5.65 2.60 -16.44
CA VAL A 257 -6.52 1.65 -17.15
C VAL A 257 -7.20 2.33 -18.36
N GLU A 258 -7.68 3.56 -18.20
CA GLU A 258 -8.28 4.33 -19.30
C GLU A 258 -7.26 4.57 -20.44
N ARG A 259 -6.02 4.90 -20.09
CA ARG A 259 -4.92 5.12 -21.05
C ARG A 259 -4.56 3.87 -21.85
N ILE A 260 -4.49 2.69 -21.18
CA ILE A 260 -3.95 1.46 -21.78
C ILE A 260 -5.06 0.61 -22.41
N ILE A 261 -6.20 0.48 -21.73
CA ILE A 261 -7.29 -0.44 -22.11
C ILE A 261 -8.47 0.31 -22.71
N GLY A 262 -8.68 1.56 -22.31
CA GLY A 262 -9.87 2.34 -22.65
C GLY A 262 -11.11 1.77 -21.95
N PHE A 263 -12.28 1.93 -22.57
CA PHE A 263 -13.57 1.53 -22.00
C PHE A 263 -13.97 0.06 -22.29
N LYS A 264 -12.99 -0.79 -22.61
CA LYS A 264 -13.22 -2.23 -22.78
C LYS A 264 -13.55 -2.89 -21.45
N THR A 265 -14.33 -3.97 -21.48
CA THR A 265 -14.59 -4.84 -20.33
C THR A 265 -13.26 -5.39 -19.78
N GLY A 266 -13.11 -5.38 -18.46
CA GLY A 266 -11.93 -5.97 -17.78
C GLY A 266 -11.85 -7.47 -18.01
N THR A 267 -10.65 -8.05 -17.90
CA THR A 267 -10.43 -9.51 -18.05
C THR A 267 -11.24 -10.32 -17.03
N GLY A 268 -11.47 -9.79 -15.82
CA GLY A 268 -12.32 -10.41 -14.80
C GLY A 268 -13.83 -10.15 -14.95
N GLY A 269 -14.29 -9.66 -16.11
CA GLY A 269 -15.72 -9.44 -16.37
C GLY A 269 -16.30 -8.14 -15.78
N THR A 270 -15.50 -7.31 -15.11
CA THR A 270 -15.94 -6.02 -14.57
C THR A 270 -16.21 -5.00 -15.70
N ALA A 271 -17.04 -3.99 -15.41
CA ALA A 271 -17.31 -2.89 -16.36
C ALA A 271 -16.10 -1.97 -16.62
N GLY A 272 -14.86 -2.42 -16.29
CA GLY A 272 -13.62 -1.71 -16.56
C GLY A 272 -13.59 -0.31 -15.92
N VAL A 273 -13.25 0.72 -16.71
CA VAL A 273 -13.14 2.12 -16.25
C VAL A 273 -14.40 2.60 -15.52
N SER A 274 -15.59 2.21 -15.96
CA SER A 274 -16.85 2.65 -15.34
C SER A 274 -17.00 2.12 -13.91
N TYR A 275 -16.55 0.89 -13.64
CA TYR A 275 -16.50 0.34 -12.29
C TYR A 275 -15.46 1.08 -11.42
N LEU A 276 -14.25 1.28 -11.96
CA LEU A 276 -13.17 1.95 -11.23
C LEU A 276 -13.52 3.41 -10.88
N ARG A 277 -14.24 4.12 -11.77
CA ARG A 277 -14.71 5.49 -11.48
C ARG A 277 -15.65 5.53 -10.27
N LYS A 278 -16.56 4.56 -10.11
CA LYS A 278 -17.41 4.46 -8.92
C LYS A 278 -16.61 4.26 -7.63
N MET A 279 -15.43 3.63 -7.71
CA MET A 279 -14.55 3.45 -6.54
C MET A 279 -13.89 4.75 -6.10
N LEU A 280 -13.87 5.81 -6.91
CA LEU A 280 -13.39 7.13 -6.50
C LEU A 280 -14.30 7.80 -5.49
N ASP A 281 -15.59 7.46 -5.48
CA ASP A 281 -16.59 8.04 -4.57
C ASP A 281 -16.57 7.38 -3.18
N VAL A 282 -15.83 6.27 -3.01
CA VAL A 282 -15.73 5.58 -1.72
C VAL A 282 -14.89 6.40 -0.76
N VAL A 283 -15.51 6.80 0.35
CA VAL A 283 -14.90 7.51 1.48
C VAL A 283 -14.70 6.53 2.63
N LEU A 284 -13.46 6.43 3.13
CA LEU A 284 -13.10 5.50 4.21
C LEU A 284 -13.43 6.07 5.60
N PHE A 285 -13.19 7.37 5.79
CA PHE A 285 -13.33 8.07 7.07
C PHE A 285 -14.23 9.31 6.91
N PRO A 286 -15.55 9.11 6.70
CA PRO A 286 -16.46 10.16 6.20
C PRO A 286 -16.57 11.36 7.12
N GLU A 287 -16.56 11.17 8.44
CA GLU A 287 -16.71 12.25 9.41
C GLU A 287 -15.50 13.18 9.40
N LEU A 288 -14.28 12.63 9.22
CA LEU A 288 -13.05 13.43 9.18
C LEU A 288 -13.02 14.42 8.00
N PHE A 289 -13.69 14.09 6.90
CA PHE A 289 -13.83 15.01 5.78
C PHE A 289 -15.02 15.95 5.92
N ALA A 290 -16.14 15.44 6.46
CA ALA A 290 -17.35 16.24 6.63
C ALA A 290 -17.20 17.39 7.65
N LEU A 291 -16.45 17.17 8.74
CA LEU A 291 -16.26 18.20 9.78
C LEU A 291 -15.50 19.45 9.31
N ARG A 292 -14.72 19.36 8.22
CA ARG A 292 -13.89 20.48 7.73
C ARG A 292 -14.69 21.71 7.32
N THR A 293 -15.96 21.54 7.00
CA THR A 293 -16.85 22.66 6.69
C THR A 293 -17.51 23.29 7.94
N GLU A 294 -17.25 22.72 9.13
CA GLU A 294 -17.82 23.16 10.40
C GLU A 294 -16.77 23.71 11.40
N LEU A 295 -15.50 23.77 10.97
CA LEU A 295 -14.39 24.30 11.74
C LEU A 295 -14.29 25.83 11.67
#